data_035be24b10258b4714df59d7bd2d6c15
#
_entry.id   035be24b10258b4714df59d7bd2d6c15
#
_cell.length_a   1.000
_cell.length_b   1.000
_cell.length_c   1.000
_cell.angle_alpha   90.00
_cell.angle_beta   90.00
_cell.angle_gamma   90.00
#
_symmetry.space_group_name_H-M   'P 1'
#
loop_
_entity.id
_entity.type
_entity.pdbx_description
1 polymer ?
#
loop_
_entity_poly.entity_id
_entity_poly.type
_entity_poly.pdbx_seq_one_letter_code
_entity_poly.pdbx_strand_id
1 'polypeptide(L)'
;QVSEFVVSSEKVPESFSGYRIAQISDLHNAQFGEDNAQLLELLESTHPDCIVLTGDLVDSRRTDVEVAVSFGEEAVKIAPVYYVSGNHEARFTEYEEVKAGVSDPSFQTGFPSDEPEEVLRWELDQVSSETDGYWILLSHRPEYFELYREFGVDLVFAGHAHGGQFRLPFVGGLMAPGQGFFPKYDDGLYTEAGTSMLVSRGVGNSLFPFRVNNRPEILVAELRSA
;
A
#
# COMPACT_ATOMS: atom_id res chain seq x y z
N GLN A 1 5.94 -2.81 -13.81
CA GLN A 1 4.65 -3.11 -14.46
C GLN A 1 3.49 -2.44 -13.74
N VAL A 2 2.35 -2.28 -14.43
CA VAL A 2 1.08 -1.86 -13.82
C VAL A 2 0.16 -3.09 -13.76
N SER A 3 -0.51 -3.27 -12.60
CA SER A 3 -1.55 -4.30 -12.39
C SER A 3 -2.85 -3.59 -12.05
N GLU A 4 -3.90 -3.81 -12.83
CA GLU A 4 -5.20 -3.13 -12.67
C GLU A 4 -6.26 -4.09 -12.18
N PHE A 5 -7.05 -3.64 -11.21
CA PHE A 5 -8.16 -4.38 -10.62
C PHE A 5 -9.42 -3.52 -10.57
N VAL A 6 -10.56 -4.14 -10.85
CA VAL A 6 -11.86 -3.50 -10.66
C VAL A 6 -12.46 -3.98 -9.34
N VAL A 7 -12.82 -3.03 -8.49
CA VAL A 7 -13.48 -3.29 -7.20
C VAL A 7 -14.90 -2.74 -7.27
N SER A 8 -15.89 -3.65 -7.29
CA SER A 8 -17.29 -3.27 -7.39
C SER A 8 -18.01 -3.47 -6.05
N SER A 9 -18.84 -2.49 -5.66
CA SER A 9 -19.67 -2.57 -4.46
C SER A 9 -20.91 -1.69 -4.60
N GLU A 10 -22.05 -2.14 -4.08
CA GLU A 10 -23.27 -1.33 -3.96
C GLU A 10 -23.09 -0.11 -3.04
N LYS A 11 -22.10 -0.15 -2.14
CA LYS A 11 -21.76 0.98 -1.27
C LYS A 11 -20.92 2.07 -1.97
N VAL A 12 -20.31 1.77 -3.13
CA VAL A 12 -19.58 2.79 -3.91
C VAL A 12 -20.60 3.74 -4.53
N PRO A 13 -20.57 5.05 -4.17
CA PRO A 13 -21.48 6.01 -4.78
C PRO A 13 -21.25 6.10 -6.29
N GLU A 14 -22.32 6.29 -7.08
CA GLU A 14 -22.23 6.40 -8.55
C GLU A 14 -21.22 7.48 -9.00
N SER A 15 -21.09 8.56 -8.23
CA SER A 15 -20.11 9.64 -8.49
C SER A 15 -18.65 9.20 -8.40
N PHE A 16 -18.37 8.04 -7.77
CA PHE A 16 -17.05 7.43 -7.67
C PHE A 16 -16.87 6.25 -8.63
N SER A 17 -17.86 5.94 -9.47
CA SER A 17 -17.72 4.90 -10.48
C SER A 17 -16.69 5.34 -11.53
N GLY A 18 -15.61 4.55 -11.70
CA GLY A 18 -14.45 4.89 -12.52
C GLY A 18 -13.31 5.59 -11.76
N TYR A 19 -13.46 5.87 -10.45
CA TYR A 19 -12.41 6.48 -9.64
C TYR A 19 -11.20 5.54 -9.52
N ARG A 20 -10.01 6.05 -9.83
CA ARG A 20 -8.77 5.27 -9.93
C ARG A 20 -7.84 5.60 -8.76
N ILE A 21 -7.51 4.59 -7.99
CA ILE A 21 -6.59 4.66 -6.85
C ILE A 21 -5.31 3.92 -7.22
N ALA A 22 -4.19 4.63 -7.33
CA ALA A 22 -2.89 4.00 -7.59
C ALA A 22 -2.16 3.73 -6.27
N GLN A 23 -1.66 2.51 -6.09
CA GLN A 23 -0.89 2.11 -4.91
C GLN A 23 0.57 1.94 -5.23
N ILE A 24 1.42 2.59 -4.43
CA ILE A 24 2.86 2.34 -4.33
C ILE A 24 3.14 1.81 -2.92
N SER A 25 3.93 0.77 -2.82
CA SER A 25 4.34 0.15 -1.54
C SER A 25 5.78 -0.31 -1.60
N ASP A 26 6.42 -0.39 -0.43
CA ASP A 26 7.71 -1.06 -0.28
C ASP A 26 8.78 -0.53 -1.24
N LEU A 27 8.98 0.80 -1.26
CA LEU A 27 10.00 1.46 -2.09
C LEU A 27 11.42 1.13 -1.60
N HIS A 28 11.65 1.07 -0.27
CA HIS A 28 12.92 0.72 0.36
C HIS A 28 14.11 1.48 -0.21
N ASN A 29 13.99 2.80 -0.37
CA ASN A 29 15.00 3.68 -0.97
C ASN A 29 15.38 3.30 -2.42
N ALA A 30 14.58 2.50 -3.12
CA ALA A 30 14.84 2.18 -4.51
C ALA A 30 14.71 3.43 -5.38
N GLN A 31 15.56 3.52 -6.39
CA GLN A 31 15.53 4.59 -7.38
C GLN A 31 15.32 4.01 -8.77
N PHE A 32 14.29 4.48 -9.44
CA PHE A 32 13.94 4.12 -10.80
C PHE A 32 14.21 5.30 -11.75
N GLY A 33 15.47 5.41 -12.19
CA GLY A 33 15.98 6.60 -12.86
C GLY A 33 16.42 7.67 -11.84
N GLU A 34 16.85 8.84 -12.33
CA GLU A 34 17.16 9.98 -11.49
C GLU A 34 15.88 10.46 -10.80
N ASP A 35 15.93 10.63 -9.48
CA ASP A 35 14.81 11.08 -8.64
C ASP A 35 13.50 10.30 -8.86
N ASN A 36 13.61 9.00 -9.12
CA ASN A 36 12.46 8.13 -9.42
C ASN A 36 11.64 8.53 -10.68
N ALA A 37 12.22 9.28 -11.62
CA ALA A 37 11.51 9.80 -12.78
C ALA A 37 10.76 8.71 -13.58
N GLN A 38 11.36 7.51 -13.75
CA GLN A 38 10.69 6.42 -14.48
C GLN A 38 9.49 5.84 -13.72
N LEU A 39 9.55 5.80 -12.37
CA LEU A 39 8.44 5.33 -11.56
C LEU A 39 7.31 6.36 -11.58
N LEU A 40 7.63 7.65 -11.46
CA LEU A 40 6.68 8.76 -11.51
C LEU A 40 6.01 8.87 -12.87
N GLU A 41 6.74 8.76 -13.98
CA GLU A 41 6.17 8.72 -15.33
C GLU A 41 5.19 7.56 -15.51
N LEU A 42 5.57 6.36 -15.01
CA LEU A 42 4.68 5.21 -15.04
C LEU A 42 3.44 5.41 -14.17
N LEU A 43 3.59 6.03 -12.99
CA LEU A 43 2.50 6.35 -12.08
C LEU A 43 1.54 7.35 -12.72
N GLU A 44 2.03 8.45 -13.29
CA GLU A 44 1.23 9.44 -14.00
C GLU A 44 0.45 8.83 -15.17
N SER A 45 1.08 7.89 -15.90
CA SER A 45 0.43 7.20 -17.02
C SER A 45 -0.77 6.34 -16.62
N THR A 46 -0.93 6.04 -15.32
CA THR A 46 -2.12 5.33 -14.81
C THR A 46 -3.32 6.24 -14.63
N HIS A 47 -3.15 7.55 -14.76
CA HIS A 47 -4.18 8.58 -14.55
C HIS A 47 -4.93 8.41 -13.22
N PRO A 48 -4.24 8.42 -12.08
CA PRO A 48 -4.87 8.19 -10.80
C PRO A 48 -5.66 9.44 -10.34
N ASP A 49 -6.81 9.24 -9.70
CA ASP A 49 -7.55 10.29 -9.01
C ASP A 49 -6.97 10.53 -7.60
N CYS A 50 -6.37 9.48 -7.00
CA CYS A 50 -5.52 9.61 -5.83
C CYS A 50 -4.44 8.51 -5.80
N ILE A 51 -3.41 8.75 -4.99
CA ILE A 51 -2.28 7.84 -4.78
C ILE A 51 -2.28 7.40 -3.32
N VAL A 52 -2.09 6.12 -3.08
CA VAL A 52 -1.92 5.57 -1.74
C VAL A 52 -0.53 4.96 -1.58
N LEU A 53 0.16 5.35 -0.52
CA LEU A 53 1.48 4.84 -0.16
C LEU A 53 1.31 3.96 1.07
N THR A 54 1.53 2.65 0.92
CA THR A 54 1.24 1.66 1.97
C THR A 54 2.47 1.17 2.70
N GLY A 55 3.38 2.08 3.03
CA GLY A 55 4.51 1.87 3.92
C GLY A 55 5.77 1.34 3.25
N ASP A 56 6.81 1.24 4.08
CA ASP A 56 8.15 0.81 3.71
C ASP A 56 8.75 1.60 2.52
N LEU A 57 8.55 2.94 2.53
CA LEU A 57 9.20 3.84 1.58
C LEU A 57 10.70 3.91 1.86
N VAL A 58 11.10 3.81 3.12
CA VAL A 58 12.48 3.85 3.61
C VAL A 58 12.94 2.45 4.01
N ASP A 59 14.24 2.14 3.82
CA ASP A 59 14.85 0.92 4.36
C ASP A 59 15.54 1.24 5.68
N SER A 60 15.05 0.70 6.80
CA SER A 60 15.59 0.95 8.15
C SER A 60 17.04 0.50 8.35
N ARG A 61 17.62 -0.29 7.45
CA ARG A 61 19.03 -0.73 7.50
C ARG A 61 19.97 0.19 6.75
N ARG A 62 19.46 1.00 5.84
CA ARG A 62 20.18 1.96 5.01
C ARG A 62 19.29 3.16 4.81
N THR A 63 18.97 3.82 5.93
CA THR A 63 18.01 4.93 5.97
C THR A 63 18.44 6.06 5.04
N ASP A 64 17.58 6.43 4.12
CA ASP A 64 17.71 7.58 3.24
C ASP A 64 16.32 8.20 3.08
N VAL A 65 16.02 9.13 3.98
CA VAL A 65 14.74 9.82 4.06
C VAL A 65 14.51 10.72 2.84
N GLU A 66 15.59 11.25 2.25
CA GLU A 66 15.49 12.15 1.09
C GLU A 66 14.81 11.47 -0.10
N VAL A 67 15.06 10.16 -0.32
CA VAL A 67 14.42 9.40 -1.40
C VAL A 67 12.90 9.34 -1.21
N ALA A 68 12.44 9.08 0.02
CA ALA A 68 11.01 9.01 0.32
C ALA A 68 10.33 10.38 0.22
N VAL A 69 10.98 11.42 0.76
CA VAL A 69 10.47 12.80 0.72
C VAL A 69 10.39 13.30 -0.72
N SER A 70 11.48 13.19 -1.48
CA SER A 70 11.52 13.60 -2.89
C SER A 70 10.46 12.88 -3.72
N PHE A 71 10.28 11.56 -3.51
CA PHE A 71 9.22 10.81 -4.17
C PHE A 71 7.83 11.35 -3.81
N GLY A 72 7.58 11.64 -2.52
CA GLY A 72 6.31 12.22 -2.05
C GLY A 72 6.03 13.60 -2.66
N GLU A 73 7.04 14.48 -2.69
CA GLU A 73 6.93 15.83 -3.28
C GLU A 73 6.62 15.82 -4.79
N GLU A 74 7.10 14.83 -5.51
CA GLU A 74 6.78 14.66 -6.93
C GLU A 74 5.42 13.97 -7.12
N ALA A 75 5.09 12.96 -6.29
CA ALA A 75 3.83 12.23 -6.40
C ALA A 75 2.61 13.14 -6.17
N VAL A 76 2.66 14.11 -5.24
CA VAL A 76 1.55 15.05 -4.99
C VAL A 76 1.25 15.95 -6.18
N LYS A 77 2.19 16.14 -7.11
CA LYS A 77 1.96 16.90 -8.35
C LYS A 77 1.10 16.12 -9.35
N ILE A 78 1.05 14.79 -9.22
CA ILE A 78 0.24 13.91 -10.08
C ILE A 78 -1.19 13.85 -9.54
N ALA A 79 -1.37 13.52 -8.24
CA ALA A 79 -2.67 13.42 -7.59
C ALA A 79 -2.51 13.52 -6.06
N PRO A 80 -3.61 13.76 -5.29
CA PRO A 80 -3.56 13.71 -3.83
C PRO A 80 -2.96 12.40 -3.31
N VAL A 81 -2.12 12.48 -2.28
CA VAL A 81 -1.39 11.34 -1.71
C VAL A 81 -1.84 11.07 -0.28
N TYR A 82 -2.13 9.80 0.01
CA TYR A 82 -2.41 9.30 1.36
C TYR A 82 -1.32 8.29 1.74
N TYR A 83 -0.68 8.50 2.88
CA TYR A 83 0.45 7.70 3.32
C TYR A 83 0.22 7.08 4.69
N VAL A 84 0.54 5.79 4.81
CA VAL A 84 0.71 5.10 6.09
C VAL A 84 2.09 4.47 6.15
N SER A 85 2.70 4.44 7.34
CA SER A 85 4.02 3.84 7.53
C SER A 85 3.96 2.31 7.46
N GLY A 86 5.11 1.70 7.18
CA GLY A 86 5.33 0.27 7.34
C GLY A 86 6.25 -0.04 8.52
N ASN A 87 6.67 -1.30 8.61
CA ASN A 87 7.53 -1.75 9.70
C ASN A 87 8.98 -1.22 9.61
N HIS A 88 9.41 -0.78 8.47
CA HIS A 88 10.73 -0.15 8.35
C HIS A 88 10.71 1.25 8.94
N GLU A 89 9.72 2.07 8.67
CA GLU A 89 9.56 3.38 9.28
C GLU A 89 9.38 3.29 10.80
N ALA A 90 8.62 2.33 11.30
CA ALA A 90 8.40 2.16 12.74
C ALA A 90 9.68 1.82 13.54
N ARG A 91 10.76 1.41 12.86
CA ARG A 91 12.04 1.03 13.50
C ARG A 91 13.06 2.14 13.63
N PHE A 92 12.81 3.30 13.06
CA PHE A 92 13.73 4.42 13.18
C PHE A 92 13.04 5.68 13.73
N THR A 93 13.85 6.50 14.40
CA THR A 93 13.37 7.70 15.11
C THR A 93 13.00 8.85 14.16
N GLU A 94 13.50 8.80 12.93
CA GLU A 94 13.32 9.82 11.91
C GLU A 94 11.98 9.71 11.15
N TYR A 95 11.07 8.84 11.58
CA TYR A 95 9.73 8.69 10.95
C TYR A 95 8.99 10.03 10.85
N GLU A 96 9.10 10.88 11.88
CA GLU A 96 8.52 12.21 11.85
C GLU A 96 9.15 13.12 10.79
N GLU A 97 10.39 12.86 10.36
CA GLU A 97 11.04 13.58 9.27
C GLU A 97 10.41 13.25 7.91
N VAL A 98 10.00 12.01 7.67
CA VAL A 98 9.26 11.63 6.46
C VAL A 98 7.93 12.35 6.40
N LYS A 99 7.19 12.39 7.52
CA LYS A 99 5.92 13.10 7.63
C LYS A 99 6.06 14.60 7.40
N ALA A 100 7.10 15.21 7.97
CA ALA A 100 7.32 16.65 7.92
C ALA A 100 8.00 17.09 6.62
N GLY A 101 8.65 16.16 5.90
CA GLY A 101 9.43 16.46 4.71
C GLY A 101 8.58 16.91 3.52
N VAL A 102 7.40 16.34 3.36
CA VAL A 102 6.47 16.74 2.29
C VAL A 102 5.50 17.78 2.84
N SER A 103 5.70 19.03 2.42
CA SER A 103 4.93 20.18 2.95
C SER A 103 3.61 20.43 2.22
N ASP A 104 3.33 19.73 1.14
CA ASP A 104 2.11 19.93 0.35
C ASP A 104 0.86 19.40 1.10
N PRO A 105 -0.21 20.20 1.25
CA PRO A 105 -1.42 19.78 1.96
C PRO A 105 -2.18 18.63 1.26
N SER A 106 -1.83 18.30 0.00
CA SER A 106 -2.35 17.12 -0.70
C SER A 106 -1.65 15.82 -0.29
N PHE A 107 -0.57 15.90 0.51
CA PHE A 107 0.09 14.75 1.13
C PHE A 107 -0.45 14.57 2.54
N GLN A 108 -1.26 13.55 2.74
CA GLN A 108 -1.89 13.26 4.01
C GLN A 108 -1.28 12.01 4.64
N THR A 109 -0.96 12.09 5.93
CA THR A 109 -0.37 10.97 6.68
C THR A 109 -1.37 10.43 7.69
N GLY A 110 -1.47 9.09 7.74
CA GLY A 110 -2.27 8.37 8.71
C GLY A 110 -1.49 7.94 9.96
N PHE A 111 -2.11 7.10 10.77
CA PHE A 111 -1.46 6.46 11.91
C PHE A 111 -0.43 5.42 11.44
N PRO A 112 0.58 5.09 12.29
CA PRO A 112 1.48 3.99 12.01
C PRO A 112 0.73 2.68 11.79
N SER A 113 1.03 1.95 10.73
CA SER A 113 0.34 0.69 10.41
C SER A 113 1.13 -0.57 10.81
N ASP A 114 2.23 -0.43 11.56
CA ASP A 114 3.05 -1.55 12.07
C ASP A 114 2.76 -1.83 13.55
N GLU A 115 1.55 -1.57 13.99
CA GLU A 115 1.14 -1.82 15.36
C GLU A 115 0.79 -3.29 15.61
N PRO A 116 0.93 -3.78 16.87
CA PRO A 116 0.39 -5.08 17.26
C PRO A 116 -1.11 -5.18 16.97
N GLU A 117 -1.62 -6.38 16.70
CA GLU A 117 -3.04 -6.61 16.39
C GLU A 117 -3.99 -5.98 17.41
N GLU A 118 -3.61 -5.99 18.69
CA GLU A 118 -4.43 -5.43 19.77
C GLU A 118 -4.59 -3.91 19.66
N VAL A 119 -3.54 -3.19 19.26
CA VAL A 119 -3.57 -1.75 19.05
C VAL A 119 -4.39 -1.43 17.81
N LEU A 120 -4.12 -2.13 16.71
CA LEU A 120 -4.89 -1.99 15.46
C LEU A 120 -6.38 -2.27 15.69
N ARG A 121 -6.72 -3.29 16.49
CA ARG A 121 -8.11 -3.59 16.87
C ARG A 121 -8.75 -2.43 17.60
N TRP A 122 -8.03 -1.82 18.54
CA TRP A 122 -8.52 -0.67 19.27
C TRP A 122 -8.72 0.56 18.35
N GLU A 123 -7.79 0.82 17.45
CA GLU A 123 -7.89 1.92 16.47
C GLU A 123 -9.09 1.73 15.54
N LEU A 124 -9.26 0.53 14.99
CA LEU A 124 -10.39 0.18 14.13
C LEU A 124 -11.74 0.33 14.86
N ASP A 125 -11.80 -0.02 16.15
CA ASP A 125 -13.00 0.15 16.98
C ASP A 125 -13.38 1.64 17.11
N GLN A 126 -12.40 2.54 17.28
CA GLN A 126 -12.65 3.98 17.36
C GLN A 126 -13.22 4.54 16.05
N VAL A 127 -12.66 4.14 14.90
CA VAL A 127 -13.06 4.70 13.58
C VAL A 127 -14.31 4.01 13.02
N SER A 128 -14.57 2.75 13.33
CA SER A 128 -15.70 1.99 12.79
C SER A 128 -17.05 2.59 13.13
N SER A 129 -17.17 3.23 14.30
CA SER A 129 -18.38 3.90 14.75
C SER A 129 -18.68 5.22 14.01
N GLU A 130 -17.71 5.77 13.29
CA GLU A 130 -17.79 7.06 12.60
C GLU A 130 -18.04 6.91 11.09
N THR A 131 -18.03 5.67 10.57
CA THR A 131 -18.02 5.41 9.13
C THR A 131 -19.35 4.82 8.66
N ASP A 132 -20.20 5.64 8.01
CA ASP A 132 -21.47 5.22 7.41
C ASP A 132 -21.37 4.91 5.90
N GLY A 133 -20.21 5.18 5.27
CA GLY A 133 -20.00 5.09 3.82
C GLY A 133 -19.15 3.90 3.38
N TYR A 134 -18.64 3.97 2.15
CA TYR A 134 -17.64 3.05 1.64
C TYR A 134 -16.30 3.30 2.32
N TRP A 135 -15.84 2.34 3.09
CA TRP A 135 -14.68 2.47 3.95
C TRP A 135 -13.42 1.88 3.30
N ILE A 136 -12.45 2.74 3.01
CA ILE A 136 -11.13 2.35 2.48
C ILE A 136 -10.10 2.46 3.61
N LEU A 137 -9.42 1.34 3.90
CA LEU A 137 -8.35 1.25 4.88
C LEU A 137 -7.00 1.16 4.17
N LEU A 138 -6.06 2.00 4.55
CA LEU A 138 -4.67 1.85 4.21
C LEU A 138 -3.96 1.12 5.35
N SER A 139 -3.33 0.00 5.04
CA SER A 139 -2.53 -0.76 5.99
C SER A 139 -1.27 -1.27 5.31
N HIS A 140 -0.24 -1.57 6.09
CA HIS A 140 0.96 -2.20 5.56
C HIS A 140 0.85 -3.73 5.57
N ARG A 141 0.11 -4.31 6.54
CA ARG A 141 0.10 -5.74 6.87
C ARG A 141 -1.10 -6.50 6.33
N PRO A 142 -0.94 -7.33 5.30
CA PRO A 142 -2.04 -8.13 4.73
C PRO A 142 -2.46 -9.31 5.64
N GLU A 143 -1.60 -9.75 6.55
CA GLU A 143 -1.89 -10.88 7.45
C GLU A 143 -3.05 -10.60 8.41
N TYR A 144 -3.42 -9.34 8.62
CA TYR A 144 -4.55 -8.95 9.47
C TYR A 144 -5.89 -8.88 8.70
N PHE A 145 -6.00 -9.49 7.54
CA PHE A 145 -7.21 -9.44 6.71
C PHE A 145 -8.48 -9.91 7.46
N GLU A 146 -8.34 -10.92 8.32
CA GLU A 146 -9.46 -11.41 9.14
C GLU A 146 -9.97 -10.30 10.08
N LEU A 147 -9.06 -9.52 10.67
CA LEU A 147 -9.42 -8.38 11.52
C LEU A 147 -10.12 -7.29 10.73
N TYR A 148 -9.64 -6.94 9.54
CA TYR A 148 -10.28 -5.93 8.70
C TYR A 148 -11.71 -6.32 8.32
N ARG A 149 -11.93 -7.61 8.05
CA ARG A 149 -13.27 -8.17 7.80
C ARG A 149 -14.17 -8.10 9.02
N GLU A 150 -13.66 -8.39 10.21
CA GLU A 150 -14.41 -8.33 11.47
C GLU A 150 -15.00 -6.93 11.69
N PHE A 151 -14.23 -5.89 11.34
CA PHE A 151 -14.68 -4.48 11.44
C PHE A 151 -15.49 -3.99 10.23
N GLY A 152 -15.69 -4.82 9.22
CA GLY A 152 -16.51 -4.48 8.06
C GLY A 152 -15.90 -3.46 7.12
N VAL A 153 -14.55 -3.40 7.04
CA VAL A 153 -13.84 -2.59 6.04
C VAL A 153 -14.23 -3.04 4.64
N ASP A 154 -14.56 -2.11 3.75
CA ASP A 154 -14.99 -2.45 2.39
C ASP A 154 -13.80 -2.74 1.46
N LEU A 155 -12.74 -1.91 1.54
CA LEU A 155 -11.54 -2.07 0.71
C LEU A 155 -10.27 -1.79 1.54
N VAL A 156 -9.31 -2.69 1.46
CA VAL A 156 -7.99 -2.54 2.09
C VAL A 156 -6.92 -2.48 1.01
N PHE A 157 -5.96 -1.55 1.16
CA PHE A 157 -4.71 -1.56 0.43
C PHE A 157 -3.59 -1.98 1.36
N ALA A 158 -2.84 -3.03 1.00
CA ALA A 158 -1.74 -3.56 1.81
C ALA A 158 -0.46 -3.79 0.98
N GLY A 159 0.68 -3.78 1.66
CA GLY A 159 2.01 -4.08 1.10
C GLY A 159 2.68 -5.25 1.79
N HIS A 160 3.94 -5.07 2.25
CA HIS A 160 4.69 -5.95 3.15
C HIS A 160 5.06 -7.33 2.60
N ALA A 161 4.18 -7.98 1.85
CA ALA A 161 4.36 -9.35 1.37
C ALA A 161 5.41 -9.48 0.26
N HIS A 162 5.77 -8.37 -0.41
CA HIS A 162 6.72 -8.35 -1.55
C HIS A 162 6.41 -9.42 -2.61
N GLY A 163 5.14 -9.76 -2.84
CA GLY A 163 4.72 -10.84 -3.74
C GLY A 163 5.28 -12.21 -3.37
N GLY A 164 5.63 -12.41 -2.09
CA GLY A 164 6.30 -13.62 -1.60
C GLY A 164 7.74 -13.77 -2.05
N GLN A 165 8.41 -12.67 -2.43
CA GLN A 165 9.81 -12.52 -2.86
C GLN A 165 10.20 -13.37 -4.09
N PHE A 166 10.07 -14.69 -4.01
CA PHE A 166 10.25 -15.66 -5.10
C PHE A 166 8.92 -16.30 -5.43
N ARG A 167 8.50 -16.22 -6.69
CA ARG A 167 7.21 -16.79 -7.10
C ARG A 167 7.41 -18.06 -7.91
N LEU A 168 6.78 -19.11 -7.44
CA LEU A 168 6.79 -20.40 -8.14
C LEU A 168 5.57 -20.47 -9.07
N PRO A 169 5.75 -20.94 -10.31
CA PRO A 169 4.63 -21.17 -11.22
C PRO A 169 3.54 -22.03 -10.56
N PHE A 170 2.29 -21.60 -10.66
CA PHE A 170 1.10 -22.30 -10.13
C PHE A 170 0.99 -22.38 -8.60
N VAL A 171 1.99 -21.94 -7.84
CA VAL A 171 2.01 -22.00 -6.37
C VAL A 171 1.84 -20.61 -5.75
N GLY A 172 2.41 -19.57 -6.38
CA GLY A 172 2.44 -18.21 -5.82
C GLY A 172 3.76 -17.90 -5.12
N GLY A 173 3.71 -16.99 -4.14
CA GLY A 173 4.85 -16.54 -3.37
C GLY A 173 5.44 -17.63 -2.48
N LEU A 174 6.76 -17.64 -2.34
CA LEU A 174 7.44 -18.63 -1.52
C LEU A 174 7.46 -18.24 -0.04
N MET A 175 7.69 -16.97 0.27
CA MET A 175 7.84 -16.51 1.65
C MET A 175 7.48 -15.03 1.78
N ALA A 176 6.67 -14.70 2.79
CA ALA A 176 6.38 -13.32 3.15
C ALA A 176 6.61 -13.07 4.65
N PRO A 177 7.02 -11.84 5.04
CA PRO A 177 7.10 -11.48 6.45
C PRO A 177 5.73 -11.64 7.13
N GLY A 178 5.71 -12.00 8.41
CA GLY A 178 4.47 -12.23 9.15
C GLY A 178 3.69 -13.50 8.79
N GLN A 179 3.87 -14.05 7.58
CA GLN A 179 3.13 -15.21 7.07
C GLN A 179 3.98 -16.47 6.87
N GLY A 180 5.32 -16.37 6.86
CA GLY A 180 6.22 -17.51 6.68
C GLY A 180 6.24 -18.03 5.24
N PHE A 181 6.36 -19.39 5.10
CA PHE A 181 6.40 -20.05 3.80
C PHE A 181 4.99 -20.25 3.24
N PHE A 182 4.85 -20.04 1.92
CA PHE A 182 3.59 -20.16 1.19
C PHE A 182 2.50 -19.25 1.78
N PRO A 183 2.75 -17.92 1.78
CA PRO A 183 1.84 -16.95 2.38
C PRO A 183 0.43 -17.02 1.77
N LYS A 184 -0.58 -16.82 2.61
CA LYS A 184 -1.98 -16.78 2.15
C LYS A 184 -2.26 -15.53 1.33
N TYR A 185 -1.64 -14.40 1.70
CA TYR A 185 -1.83 -13.08 1.08
C TYR A 185 -0.52 -12.56 0.56
N ASP A 186 -0.19 -12.87 -0.70
CA ASP A 186 1.10 -12.52 -1.31
C ASP A 186 1.00 -11.45 -2.40
N ASP A 187 -0.06 -11.42 -3.20
CA ASP A 187 -0.32 -10.40 -4.21
C ASP A 187 -1.76 -10.45 -4.76
N GLY A 188 -2.22 -9.33 -5.31
CA GLY A 188 -3.48 -9.26 -6.05
C GLY A 188 -4.70 -8.99 -5.17
N LEU A 189 -5.88 -9.31 -5.67
CA LEU A 189 -7.17 -9.02 -5.04
C LEU A 189 -7.71 -10.24 -4.30
N TYR A 190 -8.01 -10.08 -3.03
CA TYR A 190 -8.71 -11.02 -2.17
C TYR A 190 -10.07 -10.43 -1.80
N THR A 191 -11.14 -11.22 -1.86
CA THR A 191 -12.48 -10.78 -1.47
C THR A 191 -13.15 -11.88 -0.66
N GLU A 192 -13.52 -11.56 0.57
CA GLU A 192 -14.22 -12.46 1.49
C GLU A 192 -15.25 -11.67 2.31
N ALA A 193 -16.48 -12.19 2.40
CA ALA A 193 -17.56 -11.66 3.23
C ALA A 193 -17.84 -10.15 3.04
N GLY A 194 -17.68 -9.62 1.84
CA GLY A 194 -17.93 -8.20 1.51
C GLY A 194 -16.74 -7.28 1.68
N THR A 195 -15.63 -7.74 2.27
CA THR A 195 -14.36 -7.02 2.34
C THR A 195 -13.45 -7.43 1.19
N SER A 196 -12.87 -6.46 0.51
CA SER A 196 -11.82 -6.66 -0.51
C SER A 196 -10.47 -6.17 0.02
N MET A 197 -9.39 -6.88 -0.29
CA MET A 197 -8.03 -6.45 0.01
C MET A 197 -7.15 -6.58 -1.23
N LEU A 198 -6.48 -5.51 -1.57
CA LEU A 198 -5.44 -5.47 -2.60
C LEU A 198 -4.06 -5.53 -1.94
N VAL A 199 -3.28 -6.53 -2.31
CA VAL A 199 -1.92 -6.72 -1.81
C VAL A 199 -0.92 -6.42 -2.91
N SER A 200 -0.10 -5.39 -2.70
CA SER A 200 0.95 -5.00 -3.64
C SER A 200 2.18 -5.90 -3.51
N ARG A 201 2.81 -6.19 -4.64
CA ARG A 201 4.15 -6.81 -4.65
C ARG A 201 5.26 -5.84 -4.27
N GLY A 202 4.93 -4.56 -4.11
CA GLY A 202 5.90 -3.52 -3.85
C GLY A 202 6.81 -3.21 -5.05
N VAL A 203 7.46 -2.06 -5.01
CA VAL A 203 8.35 -1.61 -6.09
C VAL A 203 9.83 -1.86 -5.79
N GLY A 204 10.26 -1.75 -4.52
CA GLY A 204 11.65 -1.95 -4.08
C GLY A 204 11.96 -3.38 -3.61
N ASN A 205 13.15 -3.57 -3.09
CA ASN A 205 13.63 -4.81 -2.49
C ASN A 205 14.06 -4.56 -1.04
N SER A 206 13.64 -5.45 -0.14
CA SER A 206 14.05 -5.41 1.26
C SER A 206 15.29 -6.29 1.51
N LEU A 207 15.16 -7.42 2.23
CA LEU A 207 16.26 -8.32 2.61
C LEU A 207 16.99 -8.95 1.42
N PHE A 208 16.22 -9.40 0.44
CA PHE A 208 16.76 -10.05 -0.74
C PHE A 208 16.92 -9.03 -1.87
N PRO A 209 18.12 -8.91 -2.47
CA PRO A 209 18.38 -7.88 -3.48
C PRO A 209 17.81 -8.23 -4.87
N PHE A 210 17.17 -9.36 -5.02
CA PHE A 210 16.59 -9.81 -6.30
C PHE A 210 15.24 -10.52 -6.10
N ARG A 211 14.44 -10.48 -7.15
CA ARG A 211 13.12 -11.11 -7.26
C ARG A 211 13.15 -12.16 -8.36
N VAL A 212 12.42 -13.27 -8.21
CA VAL A 212 12.29 -14.32 -9.22
C VAL A 212 10.83 -14.47 -9.60
N ASN A 213 10.50 -14.30 -10.88
CA ASN A 213 9.13 -14.31 -11.42
C ASN A 213 8.19 -13.31 -10.69
N ASN A 214 8.75 -12.25 -10.15
CA ASN A 214 8.07 -11.32 -9.26
C ASN A 214 8.52 -9.89 -9.59
N ARG A 215 7.88 -9.28 -10.58
CA ARG A 215 8.24 -7.93 -11.04
C ARG A 215 7.72 -6.88 -10.08
N PRO A 216 8.49 -5.79 -9.83
CA PRO A 216 7.96 -4.60 -9.18
C PRO A 216 6.68 -4.10 -9.86
N GLU A 217 5.69 -3.66 -9.08
CA GLU A 217 4.43 -3.22 -9.64
C GLU A 217 3.89 -1.94 -9.01
N ILE A 218 3.20 -1.16 -9.82
CA ILE A 218 2.18 -0.19 -9.42
C ILE A 218 0.85 -0.93 -9.51
N LEU A 219 0.08 -0.91 -8.43
CA LEU A 219 -1.25 -1.49 -8.42
C LEU A 219 -2.27 -0.37 -8.60
N VAL A 220 -3.29 -0.59 -9.43
CA VAL A 220 -4.37 0.37 -9.65
C VAL A 220 -5.71 -0.31 -9.35
N ALA A 221 -6.49 0.28 -8.47
CA ALA A 221 -7.87 -0.09 -8.22
C ALA A 221 -8.81 0.90 -8.93
N GLU A 222 -9.71 0.40 -9.76
CA GLU A 222 -10.82 1.18 -10.30
C GLU A 222 -12.09 0.82 -9.52
N LEU A 223 -12.69 1.81 -8.85
CA LEU A 223 -13.93 1.62 -8.11
C LEU A 223 -15.12 1.60 -9.08
N ARG A 224 -16.11 0.75 -8.81
CA ARG A 224 -17.37 0.73 -9.54
C ARG A 224 -18.57 0.60 -8.62
N SER A 225 -19.56 1.42 -8.86
CA SER A 225 -20.91 1.22 -8.33
C SER A 225 -21.51 -0.04 -8.98
N ALA A 226 -22.05 -0.96 -8.17
CA ALA A 226 -22.62 -2.23 -8.62
C ALA A 226 -24.14 -2.14 -8.77
#